data_4a4aec7e2a13efc27e8288006a6c3c83
#
_entry.id   4a4aec7e2a13efc27e8288006a6c3c83
#
_cell.length_a   1.000
_cell.length_b   1.000
_cell.length_c   1.000
_cell.angle_alpha   90.00
_cell.angle_beta   90.00
_cell.angle_gamma   90.00
#
_symmetry.space_group_name_H-M   'P 1'
#
loop_
_entity.id
_entity.type
_entity.pdbx_description
1 polymer ?
#
loop_
_entity_poly.entity_id
_entity_poly.type
_entity_poly.pdbx_seq_one_letter_code
_entity_poly.pdbx_strand_id
1 'polypeptide(L)'
;MIKVIFFDIDGTLVPTGKLHILDSTAKAFKALRSKGIHIVICTGRHVTEISEGNDLSNYDFDGIIATTGQYCLDANKKPFYTKTMNEHQHVEIISLFEEKKYSVVLKTAIEEYLNVLTPICKETYDFFGMKYRPEKKYNGEDIYQALIFASEEERKKLEEEMTDLEFTSWFPTATDIIPRGGGKVSGIDAYLEKENIDISETMAFGDGENDIEMLQHVHIGIAMGNANESVKNVADYITEDSDKD
;
A
#
# COMPACT_ATOMS: atom_id res chain seq x y z
N MET A 1 7.62 -24.48 7.30
CA MET A 1 8.67 -23.91 6.41
C MET A 1 8.04 -22.78 5.63
N ILE A 2 8.71 -21.62 5.50
CA ILE A 2 8.16 -20.48 4.79
C ILE A 2 7.98 -20.80 3.30
N LYS A 3 6.79 -20.47 2.77
CA LYS A 3 6.41 -20.65 1.38
C LYS A 3 6.15 -19.33 0.65
N VAL A 4 5.81 -18.27 1.38
CA VAL A 4 5.54 -16.95 0.81
C VAL A 4 6.11 -15.86 1.70
N ILE A 5 6.64 -14.82 1.07
CA ILE A 5 7.10 -13.60 1.74
C ILE A 5 6.40 -12.41 1.10
N PHE A 6 5.74 -11.62 1.93
CA PHE A 6 5.10 -10.35 1.56
C PHE A 6 6.05 -9.19 1.83
N PHE A 7 6.17 -8.29 0.87
CA PHE A 7 7.05 -7.13 0.97
C PHE A 7 6.27 -5.84 0.74
N ASP A 8 6.38 -4.90 1.65
CA ASP A 8 6.07 -3.53 1.31
C ASP A 8 7.12 -2.95 0.34
N ILE A 9 6.81 -1.82 -0.30
CA ILE A 9 7.69 -1.18 -1.28
C ILE A 9 8.49 -0.04 -0.65
N ASP A 10 7.79 0.99 -0.17
CA ASP A 10 8.37 2.29 0.17
C ASP A 10 9.03 2.29 1.54
N GLY A 11 10.35 2.39 1.60
CA GLY A 11 11.11 2.26 2.85
C GLY A 11 11.43 0.80 3.22
N THR A 12 10.92 -0.17 2.45
CA THR A 12 11.18 -1.60 2.61
C THR A 12 12.01 -2.15 1.46
N LEU A 13 11.42 -2.44 0.30
CA LEU A 13 12.15 -2.90 -0.89
C LEU A 13 12.90 -1.77 -1.58
N VAL A 14 12.29 -0.60 -1.64
CA VAL A 14 12.87 0.60 -2.24
C VAL A 14 13.22 1.59 -1.12
N PRO A 15 14.50 1.81 -0.83
CA PRO A 15 14.91 2.75 0.20
C PRO A 15 14.38 4.16 -0.06
N THR A 16 14.02 4.86 1.00
CA THR A 16 13.50 6.23 0.92
C THR A 16 14.42 7.14 0.09
N GLY A 17 13.83 7.81 -0.90
CA GLY A 17 14.58 8.69 -1.83
C GLY A 17 15.36 7.97 -2.92
N LYS A 18 15.19 6.65 -3.07
CA LYS A 18 15.74 5.85 -4.18
C LYS A 18 14.62 5.44 -5.15
N LEU A 19 15.04 4.97 -6.34
CA LEU A 19 14.13 4.47 -7.39
C LEU A 19 14.39 3.00 -7.71
N HIS A 20 15.32 2.35 -7.01
CA HIS A 20 15.78 1.00 -7.32
C HIS A 20 15.92 0.19 -6.03
N ILE A 21 15.66 -1.10 -6.13
CA ILE A 21 16.02 -2.04 -5.06
C ILE A 21 17.54 -2.22 -5.03
N LEU A 22 18.06 -2.66 -3.90
CA LEU A 22 19.48 -2.97 -3.77
C LEU A 22 19.85 -4.24 -4.57
N ASP A 23 21.10 -4.32 -5.03
CA ASP A 23 21.63 -5.51 -5.72
C ASP A 23 21.57 -6.77 -4.83
N SER A 24 21.73 -6.62 -3.52
CA SER A 24 21.57 -7.66 -2.52
C SER A 24 20.16 -8.21 -2.49
N THR A 25 19.15 -7.34 -2.49
CA THR A 25 17.73 -7.70 -2.57
C THR A 25 17.41 -8.47 -3.84
N ALA A 26 17.94 -8.01 -4.99
CA ALA A 26 17.79 -8.72 -6.27
C ALA A 26 18.41 -10.14 -6.24
N LYS A 27 19.56 -10.31 -5.57
CA LYS A 27 20.18 -11.63 -5.35
C LYS A 27 19.34 -12.49 -4.41
N ALA A 28 18.81 -11.91 -3.32
CA ALA A 28 17.94 -12.61 -2.39
C ALA A 28 16.67 -13.12 -3.09
N PHE A 29 16.02 -12.34 -3.96
CA PHE A 29 14.88 -12.80 -4.75
C PHE A 29 15.20 -14.05 -5.58
N LYS A 30 16.35 -14.07 -6.26
CA LYS A 30 16.78 -15.25 -7.02
C LYS A 30 16.97 -16.47 -6.11
N ALA A 31 17.56 -16.29 -4.93
CA ALA A 31 17.76 -17.37 -3.97
C ALA A 31 16.43 -17.90 -3.40
N LEU A 32 15.47 -17.01 -3.08
CA LEU A 32 14.14 -17.39 -2.61
C LEU A 32 13.38 -18.19 -3.67
N ARG A 33 13.36 -17.71 -4.91
CA ARG A 33 12.74 -18.42 -6.04
C ARG A 33 13.33 -19.80 -6.28
N SER A 34 14.67 -19.94 -6.14
CA SER A 34 15.32 -21.26 -6.30
C SER A 34 14.88 -22.28 -5.26
N LYS A 35 14.30 -21.81 -4.14
CA LYS A 35 13.71 -22.64 -3.06
C LYS A 35 12.20 -22.81 -3.19
N GLY A 36 11.58 -22.26 -4.25
CA GLY A 36 10.13 -22.30 -4.45
C GLY A 36 9.35 -21.39 -3.48
N ILE A 37 9.99 -20.34 -2.95
CA ILE A 37 9.34 -19.37 -2.06
C ILE A 37 8.73 -18.27 -2.93
N HIS A 38 7.44 -18.02 -2.76
CA HIS A 38 6.71 -16.95 -3.44
C HIS A 38 7.14 -15.58 -2.92
N ILE A 39 7.25 -14.63 -3.83
CA ILE A 39 7.57 -13.22 -3.55
C ILE A 39 6.37 -12.38 -3.95
N VAL A 40 5.72 -11.76 -2.97
CA VAL A 40 4.49 -11.01 -3.15
C VAL A 40 4.68 -9.56 -2.68
N ILE A 41 4.31 -8.61 -3.54
CA ILE A 41 4.24 -7.19 -3.16
C ILE A 41 2.97 -6.94 -2.36
N CYS A 42 3.07 -6.13 -1.28
CA CYS A 42 1.93 -5.72 -0.47
C CYS A 42 2.03 -4.22 -0.13
N THR A 43 1.34 -3.35 -0.89
CA THR A 43 1.59 -1.90 -0.93
C THR A 43 0.32 -1.06 -0.96
N GLY A 44 0.42 0.20 -0.47
CA GLY A 44 -0.60 1.24 -0.67
C GLY A 44 -0.61 1.85 -2.08
N ARG A 45 0.43 1.59 -2.89
CA ARG A 45 0.50 2.12 -4.26
C ARG A 45 -0.62 1.58 -5.13
N HIS A 46 -1.07 2.41 -6.07
CA HIS A 46 -1.90 1.95 -7.18
C HIS A 46 -1.10 1.06 -8.13
N VAL A 47 -1.78 0.14 -8.85
CA VAL A 47 -1.11 -0.81 -9.77
C VAL A 47 -0.28 -0.14 -10.87
N THR A 48 -0.68 1.05 -11.33
CA THR A 48 0.08 1.81 -12.31
C THR A 48 1.35 2.41 -11.72
N GLU A 49 1.36 2.74 -10.42
CA GLU A 49 2.51 3.32 -9.72
C GLU A 49 3.62 2.30 -9.46
N ILE A 50 3.28 1.00 -9.39
CA ILE A 50 4.27 -0.06 -9.19
C ILE A 50 5.24 -0.16 -10.37
N SER A 51 4.73 0.11 -11.57
CA SER A 51 5.50 0.04 -12.82
C SER A 51 6.05 1.38 -13.31
N GLU A 52 5.64 2.50 -12.71
CA GLU A 52 6.07 3.83 -13.13
C GLU A 52 7.29 4.32 -12.34
N GLY A 53 8.37 4.62 -13.06
CA GLY A 53 9.50 5.37 -12.52
C GLY A 53 10.43 4.62 -11.58
N ASN A 54 10.27 3.30 -11.43
CA ASN A 54 11.16 2.45 -10.66
C ASN A 54 11.52 1.17 -11.43
N ASP A 55 12.45 0.37 -10.89
CA ASP A 55 12.93 -0.86 -11.53
C ASP A 55 12.14 -2.12 -11.12
N LEU A 56 11.08 -1.99 -10.33
CA LEU A 56 10.27 -3.13 -9.88
C LEU A 56 9.61 -3.89 -11.04
N SER A 57 9.38 -3.22 -12.17
CA SER A 57 8.91 -3.87 -13.41
C SER A 57 9.89 -4.88 -14.00
N ASN A 58 11.16 -4.86 -13.58
CA ASN A 58 12.19 -5.80 -14.03
C ASN A 58 12.17 -7.11 -13.22
N TYR A 59 11.32 -7.20 -12.21
CA TYR A 59 11.22 -8.36 -11.33
C TYR A 59 9.86 -9.03 -11.50
N ASP A 60 9.89 -10.36 -11.52
CA ASP A 60 8.67 -11.15 -11.49
C ASP A 60 8.18 -11.27 -10.05
N PHE A 61 6.92 -10.99 -9.80
CA PHE A 61 6.26 -11.22 -8.52
C PHE A 61 5.16 -12.27 -8.70
N ASP A 62 5.01 -13.14 -7.69
CA ASP A 62 4.01 -14.21 -7.70
C ASP A 62 2.59 -13.66 -7.41
N GLY A 63 2.54 -12.47 -6.82
CA GLY A 63 1.32 -11.70 -6.59
C GLY A 63 1.61 -10.24 -6.27
N ILE A 64 0.61 -9.40 -6.45
CA ILE A 64 0.64 -7.97 -6.11
C ILE A 64 -0.63 -7.65 -5.35
N ILE A 65 -0.49 -7.31 -4.08
CA ILE A 65 -1.53 -6.82 -3.20
C ILE A 65 -1.39 -5.29 -3.19
N ALA A 66 -2.12 -4.61 -4.07
CA ALA A 66 -2.04 -3.18 -4.30
C ALA A 66 -3.20 -2.43 -3.61
N THR A 67 -3.09 -1.09 -3.62
CA THR A 67 -4.16 -0.21 -3.15
C THR A 67 -4.58 -0.59 -1.72
N THR A 68 -3.58 -0.77 -0.85
CA THR A 68 -3.74 -1.19 0.55
C THR A 68 -4.60 -2.47 0.68
N GLY A 69 -4.39 -3.45 -0.21
CA GLY A 69 -5.12 -4.72 -0.19
C GLY A 69 -6.47 -4.72 -0.92
N GLN A 70 -6.89 -3.60 -1.49
CA GLN A 70 -8.21 -3.50 -2.12
C GLN A 70 -8.24 -4.02 -3.56
N TYR A 71 -7.07 -4.11 -4.23
CA TYR A 71 -6.95 -4.58 -5.61
C TYR A 71 -5.74 -5.50 -5.76
N CYS A 72 -5.98 -6.80 -5.89
CA CYS A 72 -4.94 -7.83 -5.84
C CYS A 72 -4.82 -8.58 -7.17
N LEU A 73 -3.59 -8.70 -7.68
CA LEU A 73 -3.27 -9.32 -8.96
C LEU A 73 -2.40 -10.57 -8.76
N ASP A 74 -2.66 -11.60 -9.56
CA ASP A 74 -1.80 -12.78 -9.64
C ASP A 74 -0.52 -12.52 -10.47
N ALA A 75 0.34 -13.53 -10.60
CA ALA A 75 1.57 -13.47 -11.40
C ALA A 75 1.33 -13.12 -12.88
N ASN A 76 0.12 -13.37 -13.41
CA ASN A 76 -0.27 -13.02 -14.76
C ASN A 76 -0.93 -11.63 -14.86
N LYS A 77 -0.87 -10.85 -13.77
CA LYS A 77 -1.52 -9.53 -13.63
C LYS A 77 -3.05 -9.58 -13.81
N LYS A 78 -3.67 -10.70 -13.46
CA LYS A 78 -5.13 -10.85 -13.44
C LYS A 78 -5.65 -10.62 -12.03
N PRO A 79 -6.74 -9.85 -11.85
CA PRO A 79 -7.35 -9.67 -10.54
C PRO A 79 -7.83 -11.03 -9.98
N PHE A 80 -7.46 -11.32 -8.72
CA PHE A 80 -7.97 -12.49 -7.99
C PHE A 80 -8.79 -12.09 -6.77
N TYR A 81 -8.58 -10.88 -6.24
CA TYR A 81 -9.36 -10.31 -5.16
C TYR A 81 -9.53 -8.81 -5.37
N THR A 82 -10.74 -8.33 -5.12
CA THR A 82 -11.06 -6.89 -5.18
C THR A 82 -12.09 -6.54 -4.11
N LYS A 83 -11.92 -5.38 -3.48
CA LYS A 83 -12.87 -4.82 -2.53
C LYS A 83 -13.08 -3.34 -2.81
N THR A 84 -14.25 -3.00 -3.31
CA THR A 84 -14.64 -1.62 -3.63
C THR A 84 -15.40 -0.98 -2.48
N MET A 85 -15.48 0.34 -2.49
CA MET A 85 -16.40 1.07 -1.63
C MET A 85 -17.84 0.68 -1.95
N ASN A 86 -18.65 0.46 -0.92
CA ASN A 86 -20.10 0.26 -1.08
C ASN A 86 -20.78 1.60 -1.43
N GLU A 87 -22.08 1.56 -1.72
CA GLU A 87 -22.85 2.73 -2.16
C GLU A 87 -22.78 3.90 -1.15
N HIS A 88 -22.87 3.64 0.15
CA HIS A 88 -22.78 4.66 1.20
C HIS A 88 -21.39 5.29 1.25
N GLN A 89 -20.35 4.47 1.34
CA GLN A 89 -18.94 4.88 1.34
C GLN A 89 -18.58 5.65 0.08
N HIS A 90 -19.10 5.21 -1.07
CA HIS A 90 -18.90 5.89 -2.35
C HIS A 90 -19.51 7.31 -2.34
N VAL A 91 -20.73 7.47 -1.82
CA VAL A 91 -21.38 8.78 -1.71
C VAL A 91 -20.58 9.72 -0.80
N GLU A 92 -20.09 9.25 0.35
CA GLU A 92 -19.28 10.04 1.28
C GLU A 92 -17.98 10.51 0.62
N ILE A 93 -17.24 9.60 -0.04
CA ILE A 93 -15.97 9.93 -0.69
C ILE A 93 -16.17 10.85 -1.90
N ILE A 94 -17.22 10.66 -2.68
CA ILE A 94 -17.53 11.56 -3.81
C ILE A 94 -17.93 12.93 -3.31
N SER A 95 -18.69 13.06 -2.22
CA SER A 95 -18.98 14.36 -1.61
C SER A 95 -17.69 15.09 -1.24
N LEU A 96 -16.77 14.40 -0.56
CA LEU A 96 -15.46 14.95 -0.19
C LEU A 96 -14.63 15.36 -1.41
N PHE A 97 -14.69 14.57 -2.49
CA PHE A 97 -14.01 14.85 -3.75
C PHE A 97 -14.58 16.09 -4.46
N GLU A 98 -15.90 16.21 -4.52
CA GLU A 98 -16.58 17.32 -5.21
C GLU A 98 -16.48 18.65 -4.46
N GLU A 99 -16.39 18.63 -3.14
CA GLU A 99 -16.22 19.84 -2.30
C GLU A 99 -14.91 20.58 -2.58
N LYS A 100 -13.86 19.90 -3.03
CA LYS A 100 -12.54 20.48 -3.33
C LYS A 100 -11.91 21.25 -2.18
N LYS A 101 -12.32 20.98 -0.96
CA LYS A 101 -11.72 21.54 0.25
C LYS A 101 -10.33 20.94 0.49
N TYR A 102 -10.19 19.65 0.24
CA TYR A 102 -8.97 18.88 0.33
C TYR A 102 -8.54 18.39 -1.04
N SER A 103 -7.25 18.12 -1.22
CA SER A 103 -6.81 17.28 -2.32
C SER A 103 -7.21 15.85 -2.01
N VAL A 104 -8.02 15.26 -2.87
CA VAL A 104 -8.45 13.87 -2.80
C VAL A 104 -8.05 13.18 -4.09
N VAL A 105 -7.36 12.06 -3.98
CA VAL A 105 -7.06 11.17 -5.11
C VAL A 105 -7.94 9.93 -5.00
N LEU A 106 -8.83 9.72 -5.95
CA LEU A 106 -9.61 8.49 -6.06
C LEU A 106 -8.80 7.47 -6.85
N LYS A 107 -8.68 6.24 -6.33
CA LYS A 107 -8.01 5.13 -7.00
C LYS A 107 -9.05 4.11 -7.47
N THR A 108 -9.13 3.93 -8.78
CA THR A 108 -9.99 2.94 -9.44
C THR A 108 -9.17 1.72 -9.87
N ALA A 109 -9.71 0.80 -10.65
CA ALA A 109 -8.93 -0.32 -11.18
C ALA A 109 -7.87 0.10 -12.21
N ILE A 110 -8.08 1.21 -12.89
CA ILE A 110 -7.34 1.60 -14.11
C ILE A 110 -6.63 2.93 -13.92
N GLU A 111 -7.26 3.89 -13.26
CA GLU A 111 -6.84 5.29 -13.19
C GLU A 111 -6.91 5.86 -11.78
N GLU A 112 -6.25 7.01 -11.63
CA GLU A 112 -6.32 7.86 -10.46
C GLU A 112 -6.88 9.23 -10.85
N TYR A 113 -7.72 9.79 -9.97
CA TYR A 113 -8.41 11.07 -10.17
C TYR A 113 -8.08 12.02 -9.02
N LEU A 114 -7.33 13.09 -9.30
CA LEU A 114 -7.13 14.20 -8.38
C LEU A 114 -8.20 15.26 -8.62
N ASN A 115 -8.88 15.71 -7.56
CA ASN A 115 -9.92 16.76 -7.65
C ASN A 115 -9.35 18.17 -7.74
N VAL A 116 -8.36 18.50 -6.92
CA VAL A 116 -7.70 19.82 -6.81
C VAL A 116 -6.31 19.67 -6.20
N LEU A 117 -5.37 20.48 -6.62
CA LEU A 117 -4.01 20.51 -6.03
C LEU A 117 -3.92 21.61 -4.95
N THR A 118 -4.15 21.26 -3.69
CA THR A 118 -4.01 22.18 -2.54
C THR A 118 -2.54 22.41 -2.16
N PRO A 119 -2.21 23.48 -1.39
CA PRO A 119 -0.84 23.71 -0.89
C PRO A 119 -0.28 22.53 -0.11
N ILE A 120 -1.06 21.89 0.78
CA ILE A 120 -0.64 20.71 1.56
C ILE A 120 -0.26 19.55 0.64
N CYS A 121 -1.07 19.27 -0.35
CA CYS A 121 -0.78 18.22 -1.34
C CYS A 121 0.51 18.54 -2.12
N LYS A 122 0.66 19.78 -2.56
CA LYS A 122 1.83 20.24 -3.28
C LYS A 122 3.11 20.10 -2.43
N GLU A 123 3.09 20.56 -1.18
CA GLU A 123 4.22 20.44 -0.25
C GLU A 123 4.60 18.97 0.00
N THR A 124 3.61 18.08 0.14
CA THR A 124 3.85 16.65 0.31
C THR A 124 4.49 16.05 -0.96
N TYR A 125 3.99 16.37 -2.14
CA TYR A 125 4.57 15.90 -3.40
C TYR A 125 6.00 16.41 -3.60
N ASP A 126 6.25 17.69 -3.31
CA ASP A 126 7.58 18.31 -3.40
C ASP A 126 8.56 17.64 -2.43
N PHE A 127 8.12 17.31 -1.20
CA PHE A 127 8.92 16.62 -0.19
C PHE A 127 9.42 15.26 -0.66
N PHE A 128 8.55 14.48 -1.32
CA PHE A 128 8.89 13.14 -1.85
C PHE A 128 9.44 13.17 -3.28
N GLY A 129 9.52 14.34 -3.93
CA GLY A 129 9.90 14.44 -5.34
C GLY A 129 8.92 13.76 -6.29
N MET A 130 7.66 13.64 -5.89
CA MET A 130 6.62 13.00 -6.68
C MET A 130 6.13 13.92 -7.81
N LYS A 131 5.73 13.33 -8.93
CA LYS A 131 5.08 14.08 -10.00
C LYS A 131 3.66 14.47 -9.61
N TYR A 132 3.29 15.72 -9.85
CA TYR A 132 1.91 16.15 -9.68
C TYR A 132 0.98 15.38 -10.60
N ARG A 133 -0.10 14.84 -10.03
CA ARG A 133 -1.19 14.26 -10.82
C ARG A 133 -2.02 15.40 -11.45
N PRO A 134 -2.44 15.24 -12.71
CA PRO A 134 -3.36 16.20 -13.31
C PRO A 134 -4.73 16.12 -12.61
N GLU A 135 -5.33 17.29 -12.40
CA GLU A 135 -6.73 17.33 -11.96
C GLU A 135 -7.62 16.71 -13.05
N LYS A 136 -8.47 15.78 -12.64
CA LYS A 136 -9.39 15.06 -13.54
C LYS A 136 -10.79 15.02 -12.96
N LYS A 137 -11.78 15.12 -13.84
CA LYS A 137 -13.17 14.85 -13.47
C LYS A 137 -13.34 13.33 -13.34
N TYR A 138 -13.91 12.90 -12.21
CA TYR A 138 -14.26 11.50 -11.98
C TYR A 138 -15.35 11.04 -12.95
N ASN A 139 -15.26 9.82 -13.44
CA ASN A 139 -16.13 9.29 -14.50
C ASN A 139 -17.16 8.25 -14.02
N GLY A 140 -17.18 7.91 -12.72
CA GLY A 140 -18.15 6.98 -12.14
C GLY A 140 -17.71 5.51 -12.05
N GLU A 141 -16.40 5.25 -12.12
CA GLU A 141 -15.85 3.88 -11.92
C GLU A 141 -15.87 3.46 -10.45
N ASP A 142 -15.78 2.17 -10.18
CA ASP A 142 -15.64 1.65 -8.81
C ASP A 142 -14.39 2.19 -8.13
N ILE A 143 -14.54 2.68 -6.90
CA ILE A 143 -13.45 3.22 -6.08
C ILE A 143 -12.97 2.14 -5.12
N TYR A 144 -11.67 1.88 -5.12
CA TYR A 144 -11.01 0.92 -4.24
C TYR A 144 -10.39 1.60 -3.02
N GLN A 145 -9.85 2.79 -3.22
CA GLN A 145 -9.18 3.60 -2.19
C GLN A 145 -9.30 5.07 -2.55
N ALA A 146 -9.34 5.92 -1.55
CA ALA A 146 -9.06 7.34 -1.71
C ALA A 146 -7.79 7.70 -0.94
N LEU A 147 -7.05 8.70 -1.39
CA LEU A 147 -5.93 9.32 -0.68
C LEU A 147 -6.29 10.78 -0.44
N ILE A 148 -6.25 11.22 0.82
CA ILE A 148 -6.52 12.59 1.20
C ILE A 148 -5.25 13.29 1.69
N PHE A 149 -5.11 14.57 1.32
CA PHE A 149 -4.08 15.45 1.85
C PHE A 149 -4.73 16.50 2.76
N ALA A 150 -4.56 16.31 4.07
CA ALA A 150 -5.16 17.13 5.12
C ALA A 150 -4.25 17.19 6.35
N SER A 151 -4.44 18.18 7.21
CA SER A 151 -3.79 18.22 8.52
C SER A 151 -4.31 17.09 9.42
N GLU A 152 -3.53 16.74 10.47
CA GLU A 152 -3.94 15.72 11.45
C GLU A 152 -5.27 16.06 12.13
N GLU A 153 -5.51 17.35 12.44
CA GLU A 153 -6.77 17.79 13.05
C GLU A 153 -7.97 17.58 12.12
N GLU A 154 -7.81 17.91 10.83
CA GLU A 154 -8.85 17.72 9.83
C GLU A 154 -9.12 16.25 9.55
N ARG A 155 -8.05 15.43 9.46
CA ARG A 155 -8.15 13.99 9.32
C ARG A 155 -8.97 13.37 10.46
N LYS A 156 -8.64 13.69 11.72
CA LYS A 156 -9.37 13.17 12.89
C LYS A 156 -10.86 13.49 12.84
N LYS A 157 -11.23 14.69 12.39
CA LYS A 157 -12.64 15.05 12.21
C LYS A 157 -13.34 14.19 11.15
N LEU A 158 -12.65 13.92 10.02
CA LEU A 158 -13.20 13.05 8.99
C LEU A 158 -13.34 11.59 9.47
N GLU A 159 -12.39 11.09 10.25
CA GLU A 159 -12.47 9.75 10.87
C GLU A 159 -13.68 9.61 11.81
N GLU A 160 -14.01 10.67 12.57
CA GLU A 160 -15.18 10.69 13.46
C GLU A 160 -16.49 10.73 12.69
N GLU A 161 -16.53 11.37 11.53
CA GLU A 161 -17.71 11.53 10.69
C GLU A 161 -17.95 10.32 9.77
N MET A 162 -16.88 9.75 9.19
CA MET A 162 -16.95 8.70 8.16
C MET A 162 -16.63 7.31 8.76
N THR A 163 -17.49 6.85 9.67
CA THR A 163 -17.23 5.67 10.52
C THR A 163 -17.21 4.33 9.79
N ASP A 164 -17.73 4.25 8.56
CA ASP A 164 -17.71 3.04 7.73
C ASP A 164 -16.43 2.90 6.88
N LEU A 165 -15.52 3.85 7.02
CA LEU A 165 -14.22 3.87 6.34
C LEU A 165 -13.09 3.69 7.35
N GLU A 166 -11.94 3.26 6.87
CA GLU A 166 -10.69 3.17 7.63
C GLU A 166 -9.67 4.12 7.05
N PHE A 167 -8.98 4.81 7.96
CA PHE A 167 -7.99 5.84 7.64
C PHE A 167 -6.62 5.37 8.09
N THR A 168 -5.67 5.26 7.18
CA THR A 168 -4.30 4.85 7.47
C THR A 168 -3.33 5.90 6.98
N SER A 169 -2.70 6.63 7.91
CA SER A 169 -1.71 7.66 7.57
C SER A 169 -0.35 7.02 7.34
N TRP A 170 0.28 7.37 6.23
CA TRP A 170 1.67 7.02 5.93
C TRP A 170 2.59 8.25 5.99
N PHE A 171 2.01 9.45 6.05
CA PHE A 171 2.71 10.71 6.28
C PHE A 171 1.79 11.65 7.08
N PRO A 172 2.32 12.64 7.85
CA PRO A 172 1.50 13.53 8.68
C PRO A 172 0.36 14.24 7.96
N THR A 173 0.50 14.45 6.65
CA THR A 173 -0.47 15.14 5.79
C THR A 173 -1.07 14.27 4.70
N ALA A 174 -0.77 12.98 4.67
CA ALA A 174 -1.26 12.06 3.64
C ALA A 174 -1.82 10.79 4.28
N THR A 175 -3.08 10.48 3.96
CA THR A 175 -3.84 9.39 4.57
C THR A 175 -4.63 8.63 3.51
N ASP A 176 -4.42 7.33 3.47
CA ASP A 176 -5.24 6.42 2.69
C ASP A 176 -6.58 6.18 3.39
N ILE A 177 -7.65 6.17 2.61
CA ILE A 177 -9.01 5.89 3.05
C ILE A 177 -9.52 4.68 2.28
N ILE A 178 -9.85 3.61 3.00
CA ILE A 178 -10.30 2.34 2.43
C ILE A 178 -11.64 1.89 3.04
N PRO A 179 -12.37 0.97 2.39
CA PRO A 179 -13.55 0.35 2.97
C PRO A 179 -13.20 -0.34 4.29
N ARG A 180 -14.05 -0.19 5.31
CA ARG A 180 -13.89 -0.86 6.60
C ARG A 180 -13.75 -2.38 6.45
N GLY A 181 -12.84 -2.98 7.23
CA GLY A 181 -12.47 -4.38 7.12
C GLY A 181 -11.74 -4.72 5.82
N GLY A 182 -11.13 -3.72 5.21
CA GLY A 182 -10.16 -3.85 4.13
C GLY A 182 -8.74 -4.06 4.68
N GLY A 183 -7.76 -3.50 3.99
CA GLY A 183 -6.36 -3.50 4.44
C GLY A 183 -5.51 -4.59 3.81
N LYS A 184 -4.20 -4.50 4.02
CA LYS A 184 -3.21 -5.45 3.49
C LYS A 184 -3.53 -6.89 3.88
N VAL A 185 -4.06 -7.11 5.08
CA VAL A 185 -4.44 -8.42 5.62
C VAL A 185 -5.48 -9.12 4.75
N SER A 186 -6.52 -8.40 4.30
CA SER A 186 -7.56 -8.98 3.43
C SER A 186 -6.99 -9.50 2.11
N GLY A 187 -6.04 -8.76 1.52
CA GLY A 187 -5.35 -9.19 0.31
C GLY A 187 -4.43 -10.39 0.55
N ILE A 188 -3.76 -10.44 1.71
CA ILE A 188 -2.92 -11.57 2.13
C ILE A 188 -3.76 -12.83 2.29
N ASP A 189 -4.87 -12.76 3.03
CA ASP A 189 -5.76 -13.90 3.23
C ASP A 189 -6.31 -14.45 1.91
N ALA A 190 -6.73 -13.56 1.01
CA ALA A 190 -7.18 -13.95 -0.33
C ALA A 190 -6.07 -14.61 -1.16
N TYR A 191 -4.81 -14.15 -1.02
CA TYR A 191 -3.65 -14.78 -1.67
C TYR A 191 -3.37 -16.17 -1.10
N LEU A 192 -3.39 -16.31 0.22
CA LEU A 192 -3.15 -17.57 0.91
C LEU A 192 -4.21 -18.61 0.57
N GLU A 193 -5.49 -18.21 0.53
CA GLU A 193 -6.59 -19.07 0.10
C GLU A 193 -6.39 -19.55 -1.35
N LYS A 194 -6.08 -18.61 -2.26
CA LYS A 194 -5.85 -18.90 -3.68
C LYS A 194 -4.72 -19.89 -3.91
N GLU A 195 -3.59 -19.72 -3.19
CA GLU A 195 -2.39 -20.57 -3.36
C GLU A 195 -2.37 -21.79 -2.43
N ASN A 196 -3.39 -21.96 -1.58
CA ASN A 196 -3.48 -23.02 -0.56
C ASN A 196 -2.23 -23.07 0.34
N ILE A 197 -1.85 -21.90 0.85
CA ILE A 197 -0.71 -21.71 1.78
C ILE A 197 -1.28 -21.44 3.17
N ASP A 198 -0.74 -22.14 4.19
CA ASP A 198 -1.13 -21.93 5.58
C ASP A 198 -0.43 -20.69 6.15
N ILE A 199 -1.13 -19.93 7.02
CA ILE A 199 -0.58 -18.73 7.65
C ILE A 199 0.75 -18.98 8.37
N SER A 200 0.95 -20.18 8.94
CA SER A 200 2.22 -20.59 9.58
C SER A 200 3.41 -20.73 8.61
N GLU A 201 3.18 -20.59 7.32
CA GLU A 201 4.18 -20.68 6.26
C GLU A 201 4.49 -19.31 5.64
N THR A 202 4.13 -18.21 6.33
CA THR A 202 4.22 -16.82 5.84
C THR A 202 5.26 -16.00 6.57
N MET A 203 5.78 -14.99 5.87
CA MET A 203 6.65 -13.96 6.42
C MET A 203 6.30 -12.63 5.75
N ALA A 204 6.49 -11.50 6.44
CA ALA A 204 6.33 -10.18 5.85
C ALA A 204 7.42 -9.22 6.30
N PHE A 205 7.73 -8.25 5.43
CA PHE A 205 8.61 -7.12 5.70
C PHE A 205 7.86 -5.82 5.48
N GLY A 206 8.02 -4.87 6.41
CA GLY A 206 7.38 -3.56 6.33
C GLY A 206 8.05 -2.54 7.23
N ASP A 207 7.77 -1.25 7.03
CA ASP A 207 8.33 -0.16 7.83
C ASP A 207 7.31 0.92 8.22
N GLY A 208 6.16 0.97 7.56
CA GLY A 208 5.10 1.96 7.79
C GLY A 208 4.06 1.53 8.82
N GLU A 209 3.31 2.50 9.35
CA GLU A 209 2.18 2.20 10.26
C GLU A 209 1.10 1.36 9.57
N ASN A 210 0.97 1.49 8.25
CA ASN A 210 0.07 0.68 7.42
C ASN A 210 0.53 -0.79 7.27
N ASP A 211 1.71 -1.14 7.79
CA ASP A 211 2.24 -2.51 7.82
C ASP A 211 1.98 -3.22 9.15
N ILE A 212 1.61 -2.49 10.20
CA ILE A 212 1.46 -3.05 11.55
C ILE A 212 0.55 -4.28 11.55
N GLU A 213 -0.63 -4.18 10.96
CA GLU A 213 -1.57 -5.31 10.89
C GLU A 213 -1.01 -6.47 10.07
N MET A 214 -0.33 -6.20 8.95
CA MET A 214 0.32 -7.22 8.14
C MET A 214 1.40 -7.96 8.93
N LEU A 215 2.27 -7.23 9.64
CA LEU A 215 3.36 -7.82 10.44
C LEU A 215 2.84 -8.66 11.59
N GLN A 216 1.74 -8.26 12.23
CA GLN A 216 1.08 -9.02 13.30
C GLN A 216 0.30 -10.23 12.80
N HIS A 217 -0.16 -10.20 11.54
CA HIS A 217 -1.02 -11.24 10.97
C HIS A 217 -0.23 -12.44 10.45
N VAL A 218 0.93 -12.23 9.85
CA VAL A 218 1.76 -13.30 9.30
C VAL A 218 2.45 -14.10 10.40
N HIS A 219 2.97 -15.27 10.04
CA HIS A 219 3.70 -16.12 11.00
C HIS A 219 5.00 -15.48 11.52
N ILE A 220 5.71 -14.74 10.66
CA ILE A 220 6.93 -14.03 11.02
C ILE A 220 6.86 -12.61 10.43
N GLY A 221 6.60 -11.64 11.30
CA GLY A 221 6.61 -10.21 10.95
C GLY A 221 7.98 -9.60 11.19
N ILE A 222 8.53 -8.91 10.19
CA ILE A 222 9.85 -8.30 10.23
C ILE A 222 9.75 -6.81 9.96
N ALA A 223 10.11 -5.97 10.93
CA ALA A 223 10.22 -4.54 10.75
C ALA A 223 11.58 -4.14 10.18
N MET A 224 11.59 -3.18 9.27
CA MET A 224 12.84 -2.58 8.78
C MET A 224 13.49 -1.72 9.88
N GLY A 225 14.83 -1.59 9.85
CA GLY A 225 15.57 -0.77 10.80
C GLY A 225 15.18 0.70 10.78
N ASN A 226 14.76 1.21 9.60
CA ASN A 226 14.25 2.58 9.43
C ASN A 226 12.80 2.78 9.88
N ALA A 227 12.08 1.72 10.30
CA ALA A 227 10.71 1.82 10.78
C ALA A 227 10.61 2.61 12.09
N ASN A 228 9.42 3.18 12.35
CA ASN A 228 9.13 3.82 13.63
C ASN A 228 9.04 2.79 14.76
N GLU A 229 9.17 3.24 16.01
CA GLU A 229 9.09 2.37 17.20
C GLU A 229 7.73 1.64 17.30
N SER A 230 6.63 2.25 16.86
CA SER A 230 5.31 1.60 16.82
C SER A 230 5.30 0.34 15.97
N VAL A 231 5.98 0.36 14.82
CA VAL A 231 6.10 -0.78 13.90
C VAL A 231 7.10 -1.82 14.45
N LYS A 232 8.26 -1.37 14.96
CA LYS A 232 9.26 -2.26 15.55
C LYS A 232 8.73 -3.05 16.75
N ASN A 233 7.88 -2.43 17.56
CA ASN A 233 7.33 -3.05 18.77
C ASN A 233 6.34 -4.20 18.49
N VAL A 234 5.80 -4.29 17.30
CA VAL A 234 4.85 -5.35 16.92
C VAL A 234 5.48 -6.47 16.09
N ALA A 235 6.71 -6.28 15.61
CA ALA A 235 7.41 -7.24 14.79
C ALA A 235 8.14 -8.30 15.63
N ASP A 236 8.29 -9.52 15.07
CA ASP A 236 9.07 -10.59 15.68
C ASP A 236 10.57 -10.31 15.59
N TYR A 237 11.00 -9.65 14.51
CA TYR A 237 12.41 -9.31 14.24
C TYR A 237 12.52 -7.92 13.65
N ILE A 238 13.71 -7.32 13.80
CA ILE A 238 14.09 -6.05 13.20
C ILE A 238 15.33 -6.27 12.34
N THR A 239 15.31 -5.79 11.10
CA THR A 239 16.47 -5.83 10.18
C THR A 239 17.34 -4.59 10.32
N GLU A 240 18.37 -4.46 9.48
CA GLU A 240 19.03 -3.20 9.19
C GLU A 240 18.09 -2.24 8.42
N ASP A 241 18.50 -0.98 8.24
CA ASP A 241 17.74 -0.02 7.44
C ASP A 241 17.67 -0.47 5.97
N SER A 242 16.64 -0.06 5.25
CA SER A 242 16.40 -0.47 3.85
C SER A 242 17.50 -0.06 2.86
N ASP A 243 18.38 0.88 3.22
CA ASP A 243 19.51 1.34 2.42
C ASP A 243 20.85 0.67 2.79
N LYS A 244 20.83 -0.29 3.71
CA LYS A 244 21.98 -1.06 4.18
C LYS A 244 21.89 -2.52 3.75
N ASP A 245 23.04 -3.12 3.47
CA ASP A 245 23.21 -4.55 3.14
C ASP A 245 23.44 -5.39 4.40
#